data_adc5a318a0553d24ccfcb38f732dc60e
#
_entry.id   adc5a318a0553d24ccfcb38f732dc60e
#
_cell.length_a   1.000
_cell.length_b   1.000
_cell.length_c   1.000
_cell.angle_alpha   90.00
_cell.angle_beta   90.00
_cell.angle_gamma   90.00
#
_symmetry.space_group_name_H-M   'P 1'
#
loop_
_entity.id
_entity.type
_entity.pdbx_description
1 polymer ?
#
loop_
_entity_poly.entity_id
_entity_poly.type
_entity_poly.pdbx_seq_one_letter_code
_entity_poly.pdbx_strand_id
1 'polypeptide(L)'
;MPLSARRPLPLKLLLLLTLLAGAAPRLHAQGSGPAPASAAAIFTCIDDQGRRITADRPIASCSAKEQRVLNKDGSLRMVLPPSLTAQERAEKEATESKLAEARAAHNDAVRRDRNLLARYPNQGPHRKAREAALDTVRVAMQASEQRLRDLAVERKPLLAEAEFYQGKPLPPKLRGQLDANDAATSAQREAVANQEAELERVNRLYDAELERLKLLWAGAVPGSLGPIAPQRIASPVASGASNQKPTTLP
;
A
#
# COMPACT_ATOMS: atom_id res chain seq x y z
N MET A 1 -48.63 -10.60 15.76
CA MET A 1 -48.71 -11.95 15.15
C MET A 1 -49.28 -11.80 13.76
N PRO A 2 -48.60 -12.12 12.69
CA PRO A 2 -48.42 -13.51 12.27
C PRO A 2 -47.02 -13.85 11.82
N LEU A 3 -46.74 -15.16 11.83
CA LEU A 3 -45.56 -15.89 11.56
C LEU A 3 -45.04 -15.74 10.11
N SER A 4 -43.76 -15.47 9.95
CA SER A 4 -43.06 -15.46 8.69
C SER A 4 -42.66 -16.90 8.30
N ALA A 5 -43.16 -17.37 7.16
CA ALA A 5 -42.91 -18.69 6.58
C ALA A 5 -41.46 -18.80 6.04
N ARG A 6 -40.69 -19.74 6.58
CA ARG A 6 -39.44 -20.21 6.01
C ARG A 6 -39.74 -21.06 4.78
N ARG A 7 -39.23 -20.67 3.60
CA ARG A 7 -39.24 -21.48 2.38
C ARG A 7 -38.11 -22.54 2.45
N PRO A 8 -38.44 -23.83 2.19
CA PRO A 8 -37.41 -24.86 2.07
C PRO A 8 -36.72 -24.80 0.70
N LEU A 9 -35.39 -24.92 0.70
CA LEU A 9 -34.56 -25.13 -0.49
C LEU A 9 -34.83 -26.52 -1.09
N PRO A 10 -34.85 -26.66 -2.43
CA PRO A 10 -35.11 -27.95 -3.08
C PRO A 10 -33.90 -28.87 -2.98
N LEU A 11 -34.13 -29.99 -2.32
CA LEU A 11 -33.26 -31.16 -2.17
C LEU A 11 -33.23 -31.97 -3.47
N LYS A 12 -32.62 -31.43 -4.55
CA LYS A 12 -32.48 -32.15 -5.86
C LYS A 12 -31.10 -31.97 -6.49
N LEU A 13 -30.04 -31.92 -5.72
CA LEU A 13 -28.66 -31.92 -6.27
C LEU A 13 -27.73 -32.85 -5.50
N LEU A 14 -28.20 -34.06 -5.25
CA LEU A 14 -27.42 -35.10 -4.53
C LEU A 14 -27.70 -36.46 -5.12
N LEU A 15 -27.38 -36.64 -6.43
CA LEU A 15 -27.38 -37.98 -7.07
C LEU A 15 -26.75 -37.88 -8.47
N LEU A 16 -25.45 -37.63 -8.54
CA LEU A 16 -24.61 -37.87 -9.74
C LEU A 16 -23.13 -37.89 -9.37
N LEU A 17 -22.79 -38.80 -8.45
CA LEU A 17 -21.40 -39.07 -8.10
C LEU A 17 -21.21 -40.57 -7.87
N THR A 18 -21.36 -41.36 -8.92
CA THR A 18 -20.80 -42.73 -8.96
C THR A 18 -20.57 -43.13 -10.42
N LEU A 19 -19.41 -43.53 -10.74
CA LEU A 19 -18.82 -44.20 -11.91
C LEU A 19 -17.86 -43.29 -12.71
N LEU A 20 -16.64 -43.19 -12.23
CA LEU A 20 -15.44 -43.25 -13.08
C LEU A 20 -14.35 -43.97 -12.29
N ALA A 21 -14.43 -45.30 -12.31
CA ALA A 21 -13.37 -46.19 -11.90
C ALA A 21 -12.26 -46.19 -12.98
N GLY A 22 -11.00 -46.07 -12.57
CA GLY A 22 -9.90 -46.70 -13.26
C GLY A 22 -9.19 -45.93 -14.36
N ALA A 23 -8.41 -44.93 -14.02
CA ALA A 23 -7.19 -44.63 -14.78
C ALA A 23 -6.08 -44.30 -13.76
N ALA A 24 -5.38 -45.30 -13.30
CA ALA A 24 -4.12 -45.13 -12.58
C ALA A 24 -3.14 -44.38 -13.51
N PRO A 25 -2.54 -43.26 -13.10
CA PRO A 25 -1.44 -42.66 -13.83
C PRO A 25 -0.27 -43.65 -13.72
N ARG A 26 0.11 -44.27 -14.85
CA ARG A 26 1.39 -44.97 -14.97
C ARG A 26 2.46 -43.90 -14.69
N LEU A 27 3.10 -43.97 -13.53
CA LEU A 27 4.39 -43.33 -13.32
C LEU A 27 5.32 -43.89 -14.41
N HIS A 28 5.53 -43.11 -15.46
CA HIS A 28 6.68 -43.31 -16.33
C HIS A 28 7.87 -42.97 -15.44
N ALA A 29 8.55 -44.01 -14.96
CA ALA A 29 9.92 -43.87 -14.52
C ALA A 29 10.68 -43.34 -15.75
N GLN A 30 10.89 -42.01 -15.76
CA GLN A 30 11.86 -41.42 -16.67
C GLN A 30 13.19 -42.02 -16.24
N GLY A 31 13.61 -43.00 -17.01
CA GLY A 31 14.95 -43.56 -16.90
C GLY A 31 15.91 -42.36 -16.93
N SER A 32 16.70 -42.25 -15.88
CA SER A 32 17.87 -41.38 -15.85
C SER A 32 18.76 -41.82 -17.01
N GLY A 33 18.50 -41.24 -18.17
CA GLY A 33 19.46 -41.32 -19.27
C GLY A 33 20.81 -40.85 -18.72
N PRO A 34 21.92 -41.45 -19.09
CA PRO A 34 23.22 -40.98 -18.67
C PRO A 34 23.27 -39.45 -18.92
N ALA A 35 23.46 -38.67 -17.86
CA ALA A 35 23.67 -37.25 -17.98
C ALA A 35 24.72 -37.05 -19.07
N PRO A 36 24.52 -36.12 -20.04
CA PRO A 36 25.50 -35.93 -21.10
C PRO A 36 26.84 -35.74 -20.42
N ALA A 37 27.78 -36.64 -20.73
CA ALA A 37 29.11 -36.59 -20.14
C ALA A 37 29.60 -35.18 -20.27
N SER A 38 29.70 -34.46 -19.17
CA SER A 38 30.16 -33.06 -19.14
C SER A 38 31.50 -33.08 -19.89
N ALA A 39 31.52 -32.50 -21.09
CA ALA A 39 32.74 -32.47 -21.87
C ALA A 39 33.84 -31.91 -20.95
N ALA A 40 34.82 -32.78 -20.62
CA ALA A 40 35.80 -32.45 -19.60
C ALA A 40 36.46 -31.11 -19.93
N ALA A 41 36.13 -30.13 -19.17
CA ALA A 41 36.68 -28.80 -19.31
C ALA A 41 38.00 -28.76 -18.55
N ILE A 42 39.00 -28.16 -19.14
CA ILE A 42 40.33 -28.00 -18.54
C ILE A 42 40.45 -26.55 -18.10
N PHE A 43 40.57 -26.35 -16.77
CA PHE A 43 40.78 -25.03 -16.18
C PHE A 43 42.27 -24.76 -16.11
N THR A 44 42.72 -23.58 -16.52
CA THR A 44 44.10 -23.18 -16.40
C THR A 44 44.19 -21.73 -15.92
N CYS A 45 45.14 -21.47 -15.05
CA CYS A 45 45.50 -20.13 -14.58
C CYS A 45 47.00 -20.02 -14.33
N ILE A 46 47.47 -18.78 -14.09
CA ILE A 46 48.84 -18.49 -13.69
C ILE A 46 48.81 -18.09 -12.20
N ASP A 47 49.56 -18.81 -11.38
CA ASP A 47 49.68 -18.52 -9.94
C ASP A 47 50.47 -17.23 -9.64
N ASP A 48 50.67 -16.91 -8.37
CA ASP A 48 51.41 -15.72 -7.97
C ASP A 48 52.93 -15.86 -8.20
N GLN A 49 53.39 -17.06 -8.50
CA GLN A 49 54.79 -17.38 -8.81
C GLN A 49 55.06 -17.50 -10.32
N GLY A 50 54.05 -17.16 -11.15
CA GLY A 50 54.15 -17.23 -12.61
C GLY A 50 54.01 -18.66 -13.19
N ARG A 51 53.65 -19.69 -12.39
CA ARG A 51 53.50 -21.06 -12.86
C ARG A 51 52.09 -21.28 -13.36
N ARG A 52 51.98 -22.03 -14.46
CA ARG A 52 50.69 -22.44 -15.01
C ARG A 52 50.18 -23.66 -14.23
N ILE A 53 48.99 -23.51 -13.63
CA ILE A 53 48.28 -24.60 -13.00
C ILE A 53 47.14 -25.05 -13.90
N THR A 54 46.90 -26.35 -13.98
CA THR A 54 45.82 -26.93 -14.79
C THR A 54 45.07 -27.95 -13.95
N ALA A 55 43.73 -27.94 -14.04
CA ALA A 55 42.82 -28.84 -13.30
C ALA A 55 41.57 -29.18 -14.11
N ASP A 56 40.85 -30.18 -13.70
CA ASP A 56 39.53 -30.61 -14.24
C ASP A 56 38.35 -29.83 -13.69
N ARG A 57 38.61 -28.94 -12.73
CA ARG A 57 37.64 -28.09 -12.05
C ARG A 57 38.21 -26.69 -11.83
N PRO A 58 37.37 -25.70 -11.45
CA PRO A 58 37.85 -24.35 -11.10
C PRO A 58 38.94 -24.39 -10.03
N ILE A 59 40.04 -23.70 -10.27
CA ILE A 59 41.22 -23.71 -9.40
C ILE A 59 41.02 -22.71 -8.29
N ALA A 60 40.84 -23.19 -7.05
CA ALA A 60 40.54 -22.34 -5.89
C ALA A 60 41.66 -21.35 -5.56
N SER A 61 42.93 -21.73 -5.73
CA SER A 61 44.08 -20.84 -5.54
C SER A 61 44.16 -19.69 -6.56
N CYS A 62 43.43 -19.79 -7.67
CA CYS A 62 43.31 -18.75 -8.69
C CYS A 62 41.93 -18.09 -8.68
N SER A 63 41.16 -18.19 -7.60
CA SER A 63 39.82 -17.59 -7.54
C SER A 63 39.82 -16.06 -7.72
N ALA A 64 40.87 -15.40 -7.25
CA ALA A 64 41.08 -13.95 -7.42
C ALA A 64 41.69 -13.54 -8.76
N LYS A 65 41.87 -14.48 -9.67
CA LYS A 65 42.50 -14.27 -10.99
C LYS A 65 41.60 -14.81 -12.11
N GLU A 66 41.85 -14.36 -13.32
CA GLU A 66 41.23 -14.91 -14.52
C GLU A 66 41.65 -16.38 -14.71
N GLN A 67 40.69 -17.25 -14.93
CA GLN A 67 40.94 -18.66 -15.29
C GLN A 67 40.43 -18.90 -16.72
N ARG A 68 41.25 -19.57 -17.51
CA ARG A 68 40.87 -19.96 -18.88
C ARG A 68 40.34 -21.39 -18.88
N VAL A 69 39.18 -21.56 -19.44
CA VAL A 69 38.55 -22.88 -19.61
C VAL A 69 38.82 -23.32 -21.05
N LEU A 70 39.49 -24.47 -21.19
CA LEU A 70 39.87 -25.02 -22.47
C LEU A 70 39.00 -26.26 -22.79
N ASN A 71 38.82 -26.52 -24.07
CA ASN A 71 38.30 -27.78 -24.57
C ASN A 71 39.39 -28.86 -24.50
N LYS A 72 39.01 -30.11 -24.76
CA LYS A 72 39.97 -31.25 -24.78
C LYS A 72 41.08 -31.10 -25.82
N ASP A 73 40.85 -30.38 -26.88
CA ASP A 73 41.82 -30.05 -27.96
C ASP A 73 42.72 -28.89 -27.61
N GLY A 74 42.58 -28.31 -26.39
CA GLY A 74 43.35 -27.15 -25.96
C GLY A 74 42.83 -25.79 -26.44
N SER A 75 41.79 -25.75 -27.25
CA SER A 75 41.19 -24.50 -27.70
C SER A 75 40.47 -23.78 -26.54
N LEU A 76 40.46 -22.43 -26.57
CA LEU A 76 39.77 -21.63 -25.54
C LEU A 76 38.26 -21.81 -25.70
N ARG A 77 37.60 -22.31 -24.65
CA ARG A 77 36.14 -22.41 -24.54
C ARG A 77 35.51 -21.17 -23.98
N MET A 78 36.05 -20.68 -22.84
CA MET A 78 35.58 -19.48 -22.15
C MET A 78 36.65 -18.97 -21.18
N VAL A 79 36.49 -17.74 -20.76
CA VAL A 79 37.26 -17.14 -19.67
C VAL A 79 36.36 -17.01 -18.45
N LEU A 80 36.82 -17.51 -17.31
CA LEU A 80 36.20 -17.36 -16.02
C LEU A 80 36.82 -16.12 -15.33
N PRO A 81 36.07 -15.07 -15.10
CA PRO A 81 36.58 -13.86 -14.47
C PRO A 81 36.95 -14.14 -12.99
N PRO A 82 37.79 -13.29 -12.38
CA PRO A 82 38.04 -13.35 -10.94
C PRO A 82 36.77 -13.35 -10.12
N SER A 83 36.72 -14.14 -9.04
CA SER A 83 35.62 -14.06 -8.09
C SER A 83 35.66 -12.70 -7.38
N LEU A 84 34.50 -12.08 -7.31
CA LEU A 84 34.35 -10.81 -6.59
C LEU A 84 34.70 -10.98 -5.12
N THR A 85 35.37 -9.99 -4.54
CA THR A 85 35.55 -9.87 -3.10
C THR A 85 34.19 -9.72 -2.39
N ALA A 86 34.15 -9.90 -1.10
CA ALA A 86 32.91 -9.71 -0.32
C ALA A 86 32.37 -8.28 -0.47
N GLN A 87 33.26 -7.29 -0.51
CA GLN A 87 32.90 -5.89 -0.68
C GLN A 87 32.33 -5.63 -2.08
N GLU A 88 33.02 -6.07 -3.14
CA GLU A 88 32.54 -5.90 -4.53
C GLU A 88 31.20 -6.60 -4.77
N ARG A 89 30.96 -7.76 -4.14
CA ARG A 89 29.65 -8.43 -4.16
C ARG A 89 28.58 -7.58 -3.50
N ALA A 90 28.85 -7.06 -2.31
CA ALA A 90 27.92 -6.19 -1.59
C ALA A 90 27.59 -4.91 -2.39
N GLU A 91 28.58 -4.27 -3.01
CA GLU A 91 28.39 -3.10 -3.85
C GLU A 91 27.56 -3.42 -5.11
N LYS A 92 27.84 -4.55 -5.75
CA LYS A 92 27.07 -5.03 -6.91
C LYS A 92 25.61 -5.33 -6.51
N GLU A 93 25.40 -6.06 -5.43
CA GLU A 93 24.05 -6.38 -4.91
C GLU A 93 23.28 -5.09 -4.56
N ALA A 94 23.93 -4.13 -3.89
CA ALA A 94 23.34 -2.84 -3.58
C ALA A 94 22.94 -2.04 -4.83
N THR A 95 23.79 -2.10 -5.87
CA THR A 95 23.51 -1.43 -7.13
C THR A 95 22.36 -2.11 -7.88
N GLU A 96 22.35 -3.43 -7.93
CA GLU A 96 21.29 -4.22 -8.55
C GLU A 96 19.96 -4.01 -7.84
N SER A 97 19.95 -3.96 -6.49
CA SER A 97 18.76 -3.66 -5.69
C SER A 97 18.20 -2.29 -6.04
N LYS A 98 19.03 -1.23 -6.05
CA LYS A 98 18.59 0.11 -6.42
C LYS A 98 18.00 0.17 -7.84
N LEU A 99 18.63 -0.53 -8.78
CA LEU A 99 18.12 -0.60 -10.16
C LEU A 99 16.78 -1.36 -10.23
N ALA A 100 16.65 -2.45 -9.47
CA ALA A 100 15.40 -3.21 -9.39
C ALA A 100 14.27 -2.36 -8.77
N GLU A 101 14.55 -1.64 -7.67
CA GLU A 101 13.62 -0.72 -7.04
C GLU A 101 13.18 0.41 -8.00
N ALA A 102 14.13 1.02 -8.70
CA ALA A 102 13.82 2.06 -9.68
C ALA A 102 12.94 1.54 -10.83
N ARG A 103 13.21 0.33 -11.33
CA ARG A 103 12.39 -0.31 -12.37
C ARG A 103 10.99 -0.64 -11.84
N ALA A 104 10.88 -1.15 -10.62
CA ALA A 104 9.60 -1.43 -9.98
C ALA A 104 8.78 -0.14 -9.81
N ALA A 105 9.38 0.91 -9.27
CA ALA A 105 8.74 2.22 -9.10
C ALA A 105 8.25 2.81 -10.44
N HIS A 106 9.05 2.70 -11.50
CA HIS A 106 8.66 3.14 -12.84
C HIS A 106 7.46 2.34 -13.38
N ASN A 107 7.51 1.01 -13.28
CA ASN A 107 6.42 0.15 -13.73
C ASN A 107 5.12 0.44 -12.97
N ASP A 108 5.21 0.71 -11.68
CA ASP A 108 4.07 1.11 -10.85
C ASP A 108 3.51 2.47 -11.27
N ALA A 109 4.36 3.42 -11.60
CA ALA A 109 3.94 4.72 -12.12
C ALA A 109 3.21 4.56 -13.47
N VAL A 110 3.74 3.78 -14.39
CA VAL A 110 3.10 3.48 -15.69
C VAL A 110 1.73 2.82 -15.46
N ARG A 111 1.66 1.85 -14.56
CA ARG A 111 0.40 1.15 -14.25
C ARG A 111 -0.64 2.10 -13.64
N ARG A 112 -0.23 2.97 -12.70
CA ARG A 112 -1.13 3.99 -12.13
C ARG A 112 -1.69 4.92 -13.18
N ASP A 113 -0.85 5.45 -14.06
CA ASP A 113 -1.27 6.39 -15.10
C ASP A 113 -2.23 5.75 -16.11
N ARG A 114 -1.93 4.52 -16.54
CA ARG A 114 -2.83 3.76 -17.41
C ARG A 114 -4.19 3.50 -16.76
N ASN A 115 -4.20 3.17 -15.48
CA ASN A 115 -5.44 2.97 -14.73
C ASN A 115 -6.24 4.27 -14.59
N LEU A 116 -5.57 5.42 -14.39
CA LEU A 116 -6.22 6.73 -14.37
C LEU A 116 -6.86 7.06 -15.73
N LEU A 117 -6.12 6.86 -16.83
CA LEU A 117 -6.65 7.08 -18.19
C LEU A 117 -7.83 6.14 -18.52
N ALA A 118 -7.74 4.87 -18.10
CA ALA A 118 -8.82 3.91 -18.31
C ALA A 118 -10.09 4.27 -17.53
N ARG A 119 -9.91 4.76 -16.27
CA ARG A 119 -11.01 5.19 -15.41
C ARG A 119 -11.63 6.50 -15.88
N TYR A 120 -10.78 7.44 -16.31
CA TYR A 120 -11.16 8.79 -16.69
C TYR A 120 -10.64 9.14 -18.08
N PRO A 121 -11.33 8.67 -19.15
CA PRO A 121 -10.94 8.96 -20.53
C PRO A 121 -11.02 10.44 -20.88
N ASN A 122 -11.77 11.23 -20.13
CA ASN A 122 -11.87 12.68 -20.22
C ASN A 122 -12.36 13.28 -18.89
N GLN A 123 -12.49 14.60 -18.84
CA GLN A 123 -12.86 15.35 -17.62
C GLN A 123 -14.27 15.02 -17.08
N GLY A 124 -15.21 14.59 -17.93
CA GLY A 124 -16.60 14.33 -17.52
C GLY A 124 -16.73 13.24 -16.45
N PRO A 125 -16.25 12.02 -16.70
CA PRO A 125 -16.25 10.94 -15.70
C PRO A 125 -15.50 11.31 -14.42
N HIS A 126 -14.37 12.02 -14.51
CA HIS A 126 -13.60 12.46 -13.35
C HIS A 126 -14.41 13.43 -12.48
N ARG A 127 -15.05 14.45 -13.09
CA ARG A 127 -15.92 15.39 -12.36
C ARG A 127 -17.08 14.67 -11.69
N LYS A 128 -17.73 13.73 -12.39
CA LYS A 128 -18.82 12.94 -11.81
C LYS A 128 -18.37 12.11 -10.61
N ALA A 129 -17.20 11.50 -10.69
CA ALA A 129 -16.63 10.75 -9.57
C ALA A 129 -16.31 11.64 -8.37
N ARG A 130 -15.75 12.84 -8.61
CA ARG A 130 -15.50 13.84 -7.58
C ARG A 130 -16.79 14.23 -6.86
N GLU A 131 -17.83 14.61 -7.61
CA GLU A 131 -19.12 15.01 -7.01
C GLU A 131 -19.72 13.87 -6.17
N ALA A 132 -19.71 12.65 -6.67
CA ALA A 132 -20.23 11.50 -5.92
C ALA A 132 -19.45 11.27 -4.61
N ALA A 133 -18.13 11.45 -4.62
CA ALA A 133 -17.32 11.33 -3.42
C ALA A 133 -17.61 12.46 -2.41
N LEU A 134 -17.76 13.70 -2.88
CA LEU A 134 -18.13 14.84 -2.05
C LEU A 134 -19.54 14.72 -1.48
N ASP A 135 -20.50 14.24 -2.27
CA ASP A 135 -21.90 14.09 -1.84
C ASP A 135 -22.02 13.09 -0.67
N THR A 136 -21.24 12.03 -0.67
CA THR A 136 -21.20 11.08 0.45
C THR A 136 -20.84 11.77 1.77
N VAL A 137 -19.82 12.64 1.74
CA VAL A 137 -19.40 13.38 2.94
C VAL A 137 -20.39 14.46 3.31
N ARG A 138 -20.97 15.17 2.33
CA ARG A 138 -22.00 16.20 2.56
C ARG A 138 -23.25 15.63 3.24
N VAL A 139 -23.71 14.46 2.80
CA VAL A 139 -24.86 13.79 3.44
C VAL A 139 -24.57 13.44 4.90
N ALA A 140 -23.37 12.92 5.20
CA ALA A 140 -22.96 12.64 6.57
C ALA A 140 -22.87 13.93 7.41
N MET A 141 -22.36 15.02 6.85
CA MET A 141 -22.26 16.32 7.52
C MET A 141 -23.65 16.88 7.84
N GLN A 142 -24.59 16.83 6.89
CA GLN A 142 -25.97 17.25 7.11
C GLN A 142 -26.64 16.47 8.25
N ALA A 143 -26.40 15.16 8.36
CA ALA A 143 -26.91 14.35 9.46
C ALA A 143 -26.33 14.77 10.82
N SER A 144 -25.02 15.07 10.87
CA SER A 144 -24.36 15.57 12.09
C SER A 144 -24.86 16.95 12.51
N GLU A 145 -25.04 17.86 11.55
CA GLU A 145 -25.64 19.18 11.81
C GLU A 145 -27.08 19.08 12.27
N GLN A 146 -27.87 18.17 11.68
CA GLN A 146 -29.25 17.93 12.15
C GLN A 146 -29.24 17.45 13.59
N ARG A 147 -28.37 16.51 13.94
CA ARG A 147 -28.24 16.03 15.33
C ARG A 147 -27.82 17.13 16.30
N LEU A 148 -26.96 18.07 15.89
CA LEU A 148 -26.63 19.25 16.70
C LEU A 148 -27.87 20.12 16.97
N ARG A 149 -28.71 20.33 15.96
CA ARG A 149 -29.98 21.08 16.14
C ARG A 149 -30.92 20.36 17.13
N ASP A 150 -31.04 19.06 17.00
CA ASP A 150 -31.87 18.24 17.88
C ASP A 150 -31.35 18.29 19.34
N LEU A 151 -30.05 18.14 19.54
CA LEU A 151 -29.43 18.28 20.87
C LEU A 151 -29.63 19.65 21.50
N ALA A 152 -29.60 20.71 20.68
CA ALA A 152 -29.91 22.06 21.16
C ALA A 152 -31.37 22.22 21.59
N VAL A 153 -32.31 21.55 20.91
CA VAL A 153 -33.75 21.50 21.32
C VAL A 153 -33.89 20.69 22.59
N GLU A 154 -33.29 19.50 22.69
CA GLU A 154 -33.29 18.64 23.88
C GLU A 154 -32.73 19.37 25.12
N ARG A 155 -31.74 20.25 24.93
CA ARG A 155 -31.11 21.01 26.02
C ARG A 155 -32.03 22.06 26.67
N LYS A 156 -32.91 22.68 25.88
CA LYS A 156 -33.73 23.80 26.36
C LYS A 156 -34.57 23.45 27.62
N PRO A 157 -35.35 22.35 27.68
CA PRO A 157 -36.10 21.99 28.86
C PRO A 157 -35.18 21.64 30.05
N LEU A 158 -34.02 21.04 29.82
CA LEU A 158 -33.05 20.74 30.87
C LEU A 158 -32.51 22.00 31.55
N LEU A 159 -32.24 23.03 30.75
CA LEU A 159 -31.83 24.33 31.28
C LEU A 159 -32.95 25.04 32.03
N ALA A 160 -34.18 25.00 31.50
CA ALA A 160 -35.34 25.56 32.19
C ALA A 160 -35.59 24.88 33.56
N GLU A 161 -35.42 23.56 33.63
CA GLU A 161 -35.49 22.82 34.91
C GLU A 161 -34.35 23.24 35.86
N ALA A 162 -33.12 23.44 35.31
CA ALA A 162 -31.97 23.84 36.13
C ALA A 162 -32.14 25.22 36.79
N GLU A 163 -32.92 26.11 36.19
CA GLU A 163 -33.20 27.48 36.74
C GLU A 163 -33.88 27.38 38.11
N PHE A 164 -34.66 26.36 38.41
CA PHE A 164 -35.29 26.17 39.72
C PHE A 164 -34.28 25.85 40.84
N TYR A 165 -33.05 25.48 40.47
CA TYR A 165 -32.01 25.10 41.43
C TYR A 165 -30.91 26.17 41.56
N GLN A 166 -31.17 27.43 41.15
CA GLN A 166 -30.21 28.51 41.31
C GLN A 166 -29.75 28.62 42.78
N GLY A 167 -28.46 28.58 43.00
CA GLY A 167 -27.84 28.61 44.33
C GLY A 167 -27.92 27.29 45.11
N LYS A 168 -28.44 26.24 44.54
CA LYS A 168 -28.50 24.89 45.09
C LYS A 168 -27.84 23.86 44.17
N PRO A 169 -27.38 22.72 44.73
CA PRO A 169 -26.82 21.67 43.88
C PRO A 169 -27.94 21.06 42.97
N LEU A 170 -27.61 20.85 41.69
CA LEU A 170 -28.53 20.20 40.77
C LEU A 170 -28.80 18.74 41.19
N PRO A 171 -30.05 18.25 41.03
CA PRO A 171 -30.34 16.83 41.19
C PRO A 171 -29.42 15.96 40.34
N PRO A 172 -28.94 14.81 40.86
CA PRO A 172 -28.01 13.94 40.12
C PRO A 172 -28.49 13.54 38.73
N LYS A 173 -29.81 13.30 38.59
CA LYS A 173 -30.44 12.95 37.31
C LYS A 173 -30.32 14.08 36.29
N LEU A 174 -30.69 15.32 36.68
CA LEU A 174 -30.64 16.48 35.80
C LEU A 174 -29.19 16.82 35.38
N ARG A 175 -28.26 16.73 36.34
CA ARG A 175 -26.83 16.89 36.05
C ARG A 175 -26.37 15.87 35.01
N GLY A 176 -26.65 14.56 35.21
CA GLY A 176 -26.28 13.52 34.26
C GLY A 176 -26.89 13.72 32.86
N GLN A 177 -28.12 14.29 32.76
CA GLN A 177 -28.74 14.59 31.47
C GLN A 177 -28.03 15.77 30.77
N LEU A 178 -27.67 16.82 31.50
CA LEU A 178 -26.92 17.94 30.96
C LEU A 178 -25.51 17.50 30.49
N ASP A 179 -24.82 16.75 31.35
CA ASP A 179 -23.47 16.21 30.99
C ASP A 179 -23.52 15.31 29.77
N ALA A 180 -24.55 14.45 29.66
CA ALA A 180 -24.74 13.60 28.49
C ALA A 180 -25.04 14.40 27.20
N ASN A 181 -25.87 15.44 27.31
CA ASN A 181 -26.15 16.34 26.18
C ASN A 181 -24.89 17.12 25.75
N ASP A 182 -24.07 17.59 26.69
CA ASP A 182 -22.83 18.29 26.41
C ASP A 182 -21.82 17.36 25.75
N ALA A 183 -21.65 16.14 26.24
CA ALA A 183 -20.76 15.14 25.61
C ALA A 183 -21.23 14.79 24.18
N ALA A 184 -22.54 14.57 23.98
CA ALA A 184 -23.10 14.30 22.66
C ALA A 184 -22.91 15.49 21.69
N THR A 185 -23.09 16.71 22.19
CA THR A 185 -22.87 17.94 21.41
C THR A 185 -21.40 18.10 20.99
N SER A 186 -20.48 17.84 21.91
CA SER A 186 -19.04 17.86 21.61
C SER A 186 -18.68 16.83 20.54
N ALA A 187 -19.11 15.60 20.68
CA ALA A 187 -18.88 14.54 19.71
C ALA A 187 -19.41 14.88 18.30
N GLN A 188 -20.61 15.50 18.23
CA GLN A 188 -21.15 15.91 16.92
C GLN A 188 -20.40 17.10 16.32
N ARG A 189 -19.91 18.04 17.11
CA ARG A 189 -19.05 19.13 16.60
C ARG A 189 -17.73 18.59 16.04
N GLU A 190 -17.13 17.64 16.71
CA GLU A 190 -15.92 16.95 16.22
C GLU A 190 -16.21 16.18 14.92
N ALA A 191 -17.38 15.53 14.82
CA ALA A 191 -17.77 14.86 13.59
C ALA A 191 -17.90 15.82 12.41
N VAL A 192 -18.54 16.99 12.63
CA VAL A 192 -18.64 18.04 11.58
C VAL A 192 -17.24 18.52 11.15
N ALA A 193 -16.37 18.84 12.11
CA ALA A 193 -15.00 19.28 11.80
C ALA A 193 -14.20 18.21 11.01
N ASN A 194 -14.36 16.93 11.36
CA ASN A 194 -13.74 15.85 10.63
C ASN A 194 -14.29 15.71 9.19
N GLN A 195 -15.59 15.92 9.02
CA GLN A 195 -16.24 15.88 7.69
C GLN A 195 -15.80 17.06 6.82
N GLU A 196 -15.64 18.27 7.38
CA GLU A 196 -15.07 19.42 6.68
C GLU A 196 -13.63 19.14 6.22
N ALA A 197 -12.79 18.61 7.10
CA ALA A 197 -11.43 18.21 6.76
C ALA A 197 -11.41 17.12 5.66
N GLU A 198 -12.36 16.20 5.67
CA GLU A 198 -12.51 15.17 4.64
C GLU A 198 -12.94 15.76 3.30
N LEU A 199 -13.87 16.73 3.27
CA LEU A 199 -14.22 17.47 2.03
C LEU A 199 -12.99 18.12 1.40
N GLU A 200 -12.18 18.77 2.21
CA GLU A 200 -10.93 19.38 1.72
C GLU A 200 -9.94 18.32 1.22
N ARG A 201 -9.82 17.19 1.93
CA ARG A 201 -8.95 16.10 1.52
C ARG A 201 -9.37 15.51 0.17
N VAL A 202 -10.66 15.25 -0.01
CA VAL A 202 -11.23 14.76 -1.26
C VAL A 202 -10.97 15.75 -2.39
N ASN A 203 -11.23 17.04 -2.16
CA ASN A 203 -10.97 18.07 -3.16
C ASN A 203 -9.51 18.09 -3.60
N ARG A 204 -8.56 18.13 -2.66
CA ARG A 204 -7.13 18.12 -2.97
C ARG A 204 -6.72 16.88 -3.75
N LEU A 205 -7.25 15.71 -3.41
CA LEU A 205 -6.96 14.47 -4.12
C LEU A 205 -7.39 14.55 -5.58
N TYR A 206 -8.65 14.93 -5.82
CA TYR A 206 -9.19 15.04 -7.18
C TYR A 206 -8.56 16.18 -7.97
N ASP A 207 -8.16 17.28 -7.35
CA ASP A 207 -7.41 18.35 -8.01
C ASP A 207 -6.04 17.86 -8.49
N ALA A 208 -5.30 17.15 -7.64
CA ALA A 208 -4.01 16.57 -8.03
C ALA A 208 -4.15 15.51 -9.13
N GLU A 209 -5.18 14.67 -9.08
CA GLU A 209 -5.49 13.72 -10.14
C GLU A 209 -5.84 14.43 -11.46
N LEU A 210 -6.64 15.50 -11.40
CA LEU A 210 -7.05 16.27 -12.58
C LEU A 210 -5.84 16.90 -13.27
N GLU A 211 -4.94 17.53 -12.53
CA GLU A 211 -3.73 18.12 -13.11
C GLU A 211 -2.87 17.06 -13.83
N ARG A 212 -2.72 15.89 -13.21
CA ARG A 212 -2.02 14.77 -13.86
C ARG A 212 -2.75 14.28 -15.11
N LEU A 213 -4.07 14.12 -15.03
CA LEU A 213 -4.90 13.70 -16.15
C LEU A 213 -4.85 14.67 -17.33
N LYS A 214 -4.82 15.98 -17.08
CA LYS A 214 -4.67 17.00 -18.13
C LYS A 214 -3.39 16.77 -18.94
N LEU A 215 -2.27 16.49 -18.28
CA LEU A 215 -1.01 16.19 -18.95
C LEU A 215 -1.09 14.87 -19.73
N LEU A 216 -1.69 13.84 -19.16
CA LEU A 216 -1.84 12.54 -19.82
C LEU A 216 -2.78 12.63 -21.04
N TRP A 217 -3.88 13.36 -20.95
CA TRP A 217 -4.76 13.62 -22.11
C TRP A 217 -4.09 14.47 -23.19
N ALA A 218 -3.15 15.33 -22.80
CA ALA A 218 -2.33 16.09 -23.75
C ALA A 218 -1.22 15.25 -24.40
N GLY A 219 -1.10 13.93 -24.06
CA GLY A 219 -0.14 13.02 -24.69
C GLY A 219 1.11 12.74 -23.88
N ALA A 220 1.18 13.14 -22.61
CA ALA A 220 2.31 12.76 -21.75
C ALA A 220 2.40 11.23 -21.63
N VAL A 221 3.62 10.71 -21.69
CA VAL A 221 3.87 9.27 -21.60
C VAL A 221 3.56 8.78 -20.17
N PRO A 222 2.72 7.73 -20.00
CA PRO A 222 2.49 7.14 -18.69
C PRO A 222 3.79 6.77 -17.96
N GLY A 223 3.90 7.18 -16.71
CA GLY A 223 5.11 6.97 -15.89
C GLY A 223 6.18 8.06 -15.98
N SER A 224 6.05 9.04 -16.92
CA SER A 224 7.04 10.12 -17.08
C SER A 224 6.85 11.29 -16.11
N LEU A 225 5.68 11.42 -15.50
CA LEU A 225 5.29 12.58 -14.69
C LEU A 225 5.78 12.55 -13.23
N GLY A 226 6.59 11.56 -12.86
CA GLY A 226 7.06 11.38 -11.49
C GLY A 226 5.94 10.94 -10.51
N PRO A 227 6.22 10.88 -9.21
CA PRO A 227 5.22 10.59 -8.19
C PRO A 227 4.23 11.75 -8.07
N ILE A 228 2.96 11.43 -7.78
CA ILE A 228 2.00 12.45 -7.34
C ILE A 228 2.55 12.96 -6.00
N ALA A 229 2.98 14.22 -5.96
CA ALA A 229 3.47 14.80 -4.72
C ALA A 229 2.37 14.70 -3.66
N PRO A 230 2.61 14.06 -2.50
CA PRO A 230 1.68 14.16 -1.39
C PRO A 230 1.63 15.64 -1.03
N GLN A 231 0.49 16.29 -1.30
CA GLN A 231 0.28 17.65 -0.82
C GLN A 231 0.40 17.57 0.70
N ARG A 232 1.45 18.21 1.24
CA ARG A 232 1.68 18.29 2.67
C ARG A 232 0.40 18.83 3.29
N ILE A 233 -0.25 18.00 4.10
CA ILE A 233 -1.24 18.49 5.04
C ILE A 233 -0.44 19.46 5.90
N ALA A 234 -0.68 20.77 5.76
CA ALA A 234 -0.22 21.72 6.74
C ALA A 234 -0.90 21.29 8.05
N SER A 235 -0.14 20.63 8.93
CA SER A 235 -0.63 20.31 10.25
C SER A 235 -1.15 21.61 10.84
N PRO A 236 -2.37 21.66 11.41
CA PRO A 236 -2.81 22.84 12.11
C PRO A 236 -1.76 23.14 13.17
N VAL A 237 -1.12 24.28 13.04
CA VAL A 237 -0.15 24.77 14.02
C VAL A 237 -0.91 24.79 15.35
N ALA A 238 -0.52 23.89 16.25
CA ALA A 238 -0.96 23.92 17.64
C ALA A 238 -0.44 25.23 18.23
N SER A 239 -1.29 26.27 18.10
CA SER A 239 -1.09 27.58 18.74
C SER A 239 -1.43 27.42 20.23
N GLY A 240 -0.50 26.85 20.98
CA GLY A 240 -0.58 26.58 22.40
C GLY A 240 0.80 26.68 23.04
N ALA A 241 1.52 27.76 22.75
CA ALA A 241 2.67 28.12 23.55
C ALA A 241 2.17 28.70 24.87
N SER A 242 1.98 27.86 25.86
CA SER A 242 1.89 28.24 27.26
C SER A 242 3.22 28.83 27.67
N ASN A 243 3.21 30.18 27.84
CA ASN A 243 4.26 30.98 28.43
C ASN A 243 4.41 30.58 29.92
N GLN A 244 5.21 29.57 30.23
CA GLN A 244 5.64 29.31 31.60
C GLN A 244 6.86 30.16 31.90
N LYS A 245 6.63 31.24 32.63
CA LYS A 245 7.62 32.10 33.26
C LYS A 245 8.39 31.28 34.30
N PRO A 246 9.72 31.26 34.30
CA PRO A 246 10.47 30.57 35.34
C PRO A 246 10.33 31.32 36.65
N THR A 247 9.74 30.70 37.65
CA THR A 247 9.73 31.20 39.05
C THR A 247 11.09 30.83 39.64
N THR A 248 11.90 31.85 39.86
CA THR A 248 13.09 31.75 40.73
C THR A 248 12.60 31.75 42.18
N LEU A 249 12.93 30.74 42.92
CA LEU A 249 12.84 30.69 44.39
C LEU A 249 14.16 31.07 45.02
N PRO A 250 14.11 31.76 46.16
CA PRO A 250 15.29 32.24 46.88
C PRO A 250 16.09 31.11 47.57
#